data_943006d371e7752c4e1482adf108ce7a
#
_entry.id   943006d371e7752c4e1482adf108ce7a
#
_cell.length_a   1.000
_cell.length_b   1.000
_cell.length_c   1.000
_cell.angle_alpha   90.00
_cell.angle_beta   90.00
_cell.angle_gamma   90.00
#
_symmetry.space_group_name_H-M   'P 1'
#
loop_
_entity.id
_entity.type
_entity.pdbx_description
1 polymer ?
#
loop_
_entity_poly.entity_id
_entity_poly.type
_entity_poly.pdbx_seq_one_letter_code
_entity_poly.pdbx_strand_id
1 'polypeptide(L)'
;MDKVVVTGGTGFMGSHTADELTRRGYHVIVFDQAESPWLHPDQEMMIGDVLDPKSLAMAMKGARYVYHFAGIADIEESRSRPVETMNLNVMGASLVVEAAKQSGVERVVYASTMYVYSPFGSFYRASKQAAETIIEAYQQEYA
;
A
#
# COMPACT_ATOMS: atom_id res chain seq x y z
N MET A 1 17.96 10.97 7.20
CA MET A 1 17.49 9.86 6.36
C MET A 1 15.98 9.78 6.44
N ASP A 2 15.33 9.98 5.31
CA ASP A 2 13.86 9.98 5.27
C ASP A 2 13.31 8.56 5.41
N LYS A 3 12.28 8.43 6.22
CA LYS A 3 11.59 7.16 6.44
C LYS A 3 10.52 6.94 5.38
N VAL A 4 10.51 5.75 4.80
CA VAL A 4 9.53 5.31 3.80
C VAL A 4 8.88 4.01 4.25
N VAL A 5 7.57 3.93 4.19
CA VAL A 5 6.82 2.70 4.47
C VAL A 5 6.40 2.08 3.13
N VAL A 6 6.68 0.78 2.96
CA VAL A 6 6.24 0.01 1.79
C VAL A 6 5.26 -1.05 2.28
N THR A 7 3.96 -0.83 2.06
CA THR A 7 2.94 -1.84 2.35
C THR A 7 2.92 -2.89 1.26
N GLY A 8 2.69 -4.14 1.61
CA GLY A 8 2.83 -5.23 0.66
C GLY A 8 4.30 -5.46 0.27
N GLY A 9 5.21 -5.06 1.15
CA GLY A 9 6.65 -5.06 0.88
C GLY A 9 7.29 -6.44 0.77
N THR A 10 6.58 -7.51 1.09
CA THR A 10 7.06 -8.88 0.90
C THR A 10 6.74 -9.44 -0.49
N GLY A 11 5.85 -8.76 -1.24
CA GLY A 11 5.46 -9.16 -2.58
C GLY A 11 6.49 -8.81 -3.64
N PHE A 12 6.22 -9.18 -4.89
CA PHE A 12 7.14 -8.96 -6.00
C PHE A 12 7.46 -7.47 -6.21
N MET A 13 6.44 -6.65 -6.44
CA MET A 13 6.64 -5.22 -6.66
C MET A 13 7.15 -4.51 -5.40
N GLY A 14 6.57 -4.85 -4.26
CA GLY A 14 6.92 -4.23 -2.98
C GLY A 14 8.36 -4.50 -2.58
N SER A 15 8.85 -5.73 -2.69
CA SER A 15 10.21 -6.08 -2.31
C SER A 15 11.26 -5.40 -3.22
N HIS A 16 11.02 -5.36 -4.51
CA HIS A 16 11.91 -4.65 -5.46
C HIS A 16 11.90 -3.14 -5.21
N THR A 17 10.76 -2.56 -4.91
CA THR A 17 10.67 -1.13 -4.56
C THR A 17 11.40 -0.84 -3.25
N ALA A 18 11.24 -1.68 -2.24
CA ALA A 18 11.94 -1.55 -0.96
C ALA A 18 13.46 -1.59 -1.15
N ASP A 19 13.95 -2.52 -1.98
CA ASP A 19 15.39 -2.64 -2.26
C ASP A 19 15.93 -1.38 -2.96
N GLU A 20 15.21 -0.87 -3.95
CA GLU A 20 15.64 0.35 -4.67
C GLU A 20 15.64 1.57 -3.75
N LEU A 21 14.63 1.70 -2.89
CA LEU A 21 14.58 2.80 -1.90
C LEU A 21 15.73 2.70 -0.91
N THR A 22 16.04 1.49 -0.46
CA THR A 22 17.20 1.24 0.43
C THR A 22 18.50 1.63 -0.26
N ARG A 23 18.68 1.24 -1.52
CA ARG A 23 19.85 1.59 -2.32
C ARG A 23 20.01 3.11 -2.47
N ARG A 24 18.89 3.84 -2.50
CA ARG A 24 18.87 5.31 -2.59
C ARG A 24 19.07 6.02 -1.25
N GLY A 25 19.26 5.29 -0.17
CA GLY A 25 19.56 5.85 1.16
C GLY A 25 18.36 6.20 2.01
N TYR A 26 17.17 5.68 1.69
CA TYR A 26 16.00 5.83 2.55
C TYR A 26 16.03 4.81 3.70
N HIS A 27 15.43 5.18 4.82
CA HIS A 27 15.12 4.26 5.91
C HIS A 27 13.80 3.56 5.57
N VAL A 28 13.86 2.32 5.13
CA VAL A 28 12.71 1.58 4.61
C VAL A 28 12.10 0.67 5.67
N ILE A 29 10.80 0.84 5.89
CA ILE A 29 9.97 -0.06 6.68
C ILE A 29 9.18 -0.94 5.70
N VAL A 30 9.44 -2.24 5.74
CA VAL A 30 8.67 -3.24 5.00
C VAL A 30 7.48 -3.64 5.87
N PHE A 31 6.27 -3.31 5.43
CA PHE A 31 5.04 -3.59 6.15
C PHE A 31 4.23 -4.65 5.42
N ASP A 32 4.00 -5.78 6.07
CA ASP A 32 3.21 -6.87 5.49
C ASP A 32 2.69 -7.79 6.60
N GLN A 33 1.82 -8.74 6.24
CA GLN A 33 1.23 -9.69 7.18
C GLN A 33 2.19 -10.80 7.62
N ALA A 34 3.27 -11.03 6.88
CA ALA A 34 4.27 -12.04 7.18
C ALA A 34 5.68 -11.49 6.93
N GLU A 35 6.69 -12.13 7.53
CA GLU A 35 8.07 -11.75 7.31
C GLU A 35 8.48 -11.90 5.85
N SER A 36 9.30 -10.97 5.38
CA SER A 36 9.82 -11.02 4.02
C SER A 36 10.99 -12.00 3.92
N PRO A 37 10.94 -12.97 2.98
CA PRO A 37 12.11 -13.80 2.69
C PRO A 37 13.22 -13.02 1.96
N TRP A 38 12.91 -11.79 1.52
CA TRP A 38 13.80 -10.93 0.73
C TRP A 38 14.32 -9.72 1.52
N LEU A 39 14.13 -9.71 2.84
CA LEU A 39 14.46 -8.54 3.66
C LEU A 39 15.95 -8.24 3.61
N HIS A 40 16.29 -7.01 3.20
CA HIS A 40 17.67 -6.53 3.22
C HIS A 40 18.08 -6.16 4.66
N PRO A 41 19.36 -6.35 5.05
CA PRO A 41 19.82 -6.02 6.41
C PRO A 41 19.58 -4.57 6.84
N ASP A 42 19.54 -3.65 5.89
CA ASP A 42 19.31 -2.22 6.16
C ASP A 42 17.83 -1.83 6.15
N GLN A 43 16.92 -2.79 5.99
CA GLN A 43 15.49 -2.60 6.07
C GLN A 43 14.95 -3.05 7.42
N GLU A 44 13.85 -2.45 7.84
CA GLU A 44 13.14 -2.82 9.04
C GLU A 44 11.83 -3.52 8.67
N MET A 45 11.58 -4.69 9.24
CA MET A 45 10.32 -5.42 9.06
C MET A 45 9.32 -5.05 10.13
N MET A 46 8.12 -4.69 9.72
CA MET A 46 6.98 -4.52 10.61
C MET A 46 5.83 -5.39 10.14
N ILE A 47 5.48 -6.39 10.96
CA ILE A 47 4.34 -7.27 10.67
C ILE A 47 3.06 -6.58 11.12
N GLY A 48 2.10 -6.46 10.21
CA GLY A 48 0.82 -5.84 10.48
C GLY A 48 -0.16 -6.02 9.33
N ASP A 49 -1.39 -5.56 9.56
CA ASP A 49 -2.47 -5.63 8.59
C ASP A 49 -2.90 -4.21 8.20
N VAL A 50 -3.02 -3.94 6.89
CA VAL A 50 -3.52 -2.64 6.39
C VAL A 50 -4.96 -2.34 6.83
N LEU A 51 -5.70 -3.35 7.25
CA LEU A 51 -7.03 -3.19 7.82
C LEU A 51 -7.01 -2.86 9.31
N ASP A 52 -5.84 -2.81 9.94
CA ASP A 52 -5.68 -2.41 11.34
C ASP A 52 -5.09 -0.99 11.43
N PRO A 53 -5.93 0.01 11.81
CA PRO A 53 -5.46 1.39 11.94
C PRO A 53 -4.31 1.58 12.93
N LYS A 54 -4.23 0.77 13.98
CA LYS A 54 -3.15 0.86 14.97
C LYS A 54 -1.81 0.44 14.38
N SER A 55 -1.79 -0.67 13.64
CA SER A 55 -0.58 -1.12 12.94
C SER A 55 -0.09 -0.07 11.94
N LEU A 56 -1.01 0.51 11.17
CA LEU A 56 -0.68 1.56 10.21
C LEU A 56 -0.12 2.81 10.90
N ALA A 57 -0.72 3.24 11.99
CA ALA A 57 -0.25 4.40 12.74
C ALA A 57 1.16 4.19 13.28
N MET A 58 1.45 2.99 13.79
CA MET A 58 2.80 2.64 14.26
C MET A 58 3.81 2.65 13.12
N ALA A 59 3.47 2.06 11.98
CA ALA A 59 4.37 2.00 10.82
C ALA A 59 4.66 3.39 10.27
N MET A 60 3.66 4.25 10.20
CA MET A 60 3.76 5.56 9.55
C MET A 60 4.28 6.67 10.45
N LYS A 61 4.47 6.42 11.73
CA LYS A 61 5.03 7.43 12.64
C LYS A 61 6.40 7.91 12.14
N GLY A 62 6.49 9.19 11.82
CA GLY A 62 7.71 9.79 11.29
C GLY A 62 8.02 9.45 9.82
N ALA A 63 7.13 8.76 9.13
CA ALA A 63 7.31 8.48 7.72
C ALA A 63 7.08 9.73 6.87
N ARG A 64 7.92 9.91 5.86
CA ARG A 64 7.79 10.98 4.88
C ARG A 64 7.00 10.53 3.66
N TYR A 65 7.22 9.28 3.23
CA TYR A 65 6.58 8.71 2.05
C TYR A 65 6.00 7.33 2.34
N VAL A 66 4.95 6.97 1.60
CA VAL A 66 4.32 5.64 1.65
C VAL A 66 4.16 5.12 0.23
N TYR A 67 4.63 3.90 -0.01
CA TYR A 67 4.37 3.13 -1.23
C TYR A 67 3.39 2.03 -0.88
N HIS A 68 2.21 2.06 -1.47
CA HIS A 68 1.12 1.14 -1.12
C HIS A 68 0.92 0.07 -2.19
N PHE A 69 1.39 -1.14 -1.91
CA PHE A 69 1.24 -2.33 -2.77
C PHE A 69 0.33 -3.40 -2.16
N ALA A 70 0.00 -3.30 -0.87
CA ALA A 70 -0.82 -4.31 -0.20
C ALA A 70 -2.20 -4.42 -0.85
N GLY A 71 -2.66 -5.66 -1.04
CA GLY A 71 -3.97 -5.93 -1.63
C GLY A 71 -3.96 -7.21 -2.45
N ILE A 72 -5.13 -7.55 -2.98
CA ILE A 72 -5.29 -8.67 -3.92
C ILE A 72 -4.99 -8.12 -5.32
N ALA A 73 -4.01 -8.71 -6.00
CA ALA A 73 -3.52 -8.25 -7.31
C ALA A 73 -3.89 -9.18 -8.47
N ASP A 74 -4.45 -10.34 -8.18
CA ASP A 74 -4.82 -11.35 -9.17
C ASP A 74 -6.29 -11.25 -9.54
N ILE A 75 -6.59 -11.19 -10.86
CA ILE A 75 -7.96 -11.05 -11.38
C ILE A 75 -8.81 -12.26 -11.02
N GLU A 76 -8.26 -13.47 -11.16
CA GLU A 76 -8.99 -14.71 -10.86
C GLU A 76 -9.25 -14.85 -9.36
N GLU A 77 -8.28 -14.51 -8.54
CA GLU A 77 -8.47 -14.47 -7.09
C GLU A 77 -9.57 -13.47 -6.71
N SER A 78 -9.60 -12.30 -7.35
CA SER A 78 -10.63 -11.29 -7.10
C SER A 78 -12.02 -11.76 -7.50
N ARG A 79 -12.15 -12.57 -8.54
CA ARG A 79 -13.44 -13.16 -8.96
C ARG A 79 -13.98 -14.17 -7.96
N SER A 80 -13.10 -14.97 -7.38
CA SER A 80 -13.50 -15.97 -6.38
C SER A 80 -13.76 -15.38 -5.00
N ARG A 81 -13.22 -14.19 -4.71
CA ARG A 81 -13.28 -13.52 -3.41
C ARG A 81 -13.62 -12.04 -3.55
N PRO A 82 -14.80 -11.70 -4.10
CA PRO A 82 -15.10 -10.30 -4.44
C PRO A 82 -15.22 -9.38 -3.23
N VAL A 83 -15.88 -9.83 -2.16
CA VAL A 83 -16.05 -9.00 -0.94
C VAL A 83 -14.71 -8.77 -0.26
N GLU A 84 -13.89 -9.80 -0.15
CA GLU A 84 -12.55 -9.67 0.43
C GLU A 84 -11.65 -8.77 -0.42
N THR A 85 -11.78 -8.83 -1.75
CA THR A 85 -11.08 -7.93 -2.67
C THR A 85 -11.46 -6.48 -2.41
N MET A 86 -12.74 -6.18 -2.24
CA MET A 86 -13.19 -4.83 -1.90
C MET A 86 -12.66 -4.39 -0.53
N ASN A 87 -12.70 -5.27 0.46
CA ASN A 87 -12.22 -4.95 1.79
C ASN A 87 -10.71 -4.63 1.79
N LEU A 88 -9.90 -5.48 1.19
CA LEU A 88 -8.45 -5.26 1.13
C LEU A 88 -8.06 -4.10 0.21
N ASN A 89 -8.62 -4.03 -0.99
CA ASN A 89 -8.18 -3.06 -2.00
C ASN A 89 -8.81 -1.68 -1.82
N VAL A 90 -10.06 -1.60 -1.37
CA VAL A 90 -10.77 -0.32 -1.19
C VAL A 90 -10.66 0.17 0.23
N MET A 91 -11.12 -0.61 1.21
CA MET A 91 -11.01 -0.22 2.61
C MET A 91 -9.54 -0.11 3.04
N GLY A 92 -8.70 -1.04 2.61
CA GLY A 92 -7.26 -0.99 2.88
C GLY A 92 -6.62 0.29 2.36
N ALA A 93 -6.90 0.69 1.13
CA ALA A 93 -6.41 1.95 0.58
C ALA A 93 -6.92 3.16 1.37
N SER A 94 -8.20 3.15 1.76
CA SER A 94 -8.80 4.22 2.58
C SER A 94 -8.10 4.37 3.92
N LEU A 95 -7.83 3.26 4.61
CA LEU A 95 -7.15 3.27 5.90
C LEU A 95 -5.68 3.70 5.76
N VAL A 96 -5.02 3.31 4.69
CA VAL A 96 -3.63 3.74 4.42
C VAL A 96 -3.55 5.26 4.22
N VAL A 97 -4.41 5.84 3.39
CA VAL A 97 -4.37 7.29 3.17
C VAL A 97 -4.83 8.08 4.39
N GLU A 98 -5.77 7.55 5.17
CA GLU A 98 -6.16 8.18 6.44
C GLU A 98 -5.00 8.17 7.44
N ALA A 99 -4.31 7.05 7.60
CA ALA A 99 -3.14 6.95 8.46
C ALA A 99 -2.01 7.86 7.98
N ALA A 100 -1.80 7.94 6.68
CA ALA A 100 -0.80 8.84 6.08
C ALA A 100 -1.11 10.31 6.39
N LYS A 101 -2.37 10.71 6.24
CA LYS A 101 -2.82 12.06 6.59
C LYS A 101 -2.57 12.36 8.07
N GLN A 102 -2.98 11.46 8.96
CA GLN A 102 -2.82 11.64 10.39
C GLN A 102 -1.36 11.68 10.83
N SER A 103 -0.48 10.99 10.13
CA SER A 103 0.96 10.93 10.44
C SER A 103 1.78 12.04 9.77
N GLY A 104 1.16 12.90 8.97
CA GLY A 104 1.86 13.98 8.27
C GLY A 104 2.73 13.50 7.11
N VAL A 105 2.39 12.38 6.50
CA VAL A 105 3.09 11.86 5.32
C VAL A 105 2.95 12.86 4.16
N GLU A 106 4.05 13.16 3.49
CA GLU A 106 4.06 14.14 2.40
C GLU A 106 3.48 13.55 1.09
N ARG A 107 3.70 12.27 0.84
CA ARG A 107 3.24 11.63 -0.40
C ARG A 107 2.95 10.16 -0.22
N VAL A 108 1.83 9.73 -0.79
CA VAL A 108 1.48 8.33 -0.96
C VAL A 108 1.60 8.00 -2.45
N VAL A 109 2.33 6.94 -2.77
CA VAL A 109 2.41 6.37 -4.12
C VAL A 109 1.57 5.10 -4.13
N TYR A 110 0.55 5.10 -4.98
CA TYR A 110 -0.40 3.99 -5.06
C TYR A 110 -0.16 3.16 -6.33
N ALA A 111 -0.06 1.85 -6.16
CA ALA A 111 0.05 0.92 -7.28
C ALA A 111 -1.33 0.65 -7.88
N SER A 112 -1.65 1.32 -8.97
CA SER A 112 -2.89 1.09 -9.71
C SER A 112 -2.67 0.10 -10.87
N THR A 113 -3.56 0.09 -11.84
CA THR A 113 -3.53 -0.87 -12.96
C THR A 113 -4.04 -0.22 -14.23
N MET A 114 -3.59 -0.73 -15.38
CA MET A 114 -4.13 -0.35 -16.70
C MET A 114 -5.61 -0.67 -16.84
N TYR A 115 -6.11 -1.66 -16.10
CA TYR A 115 -7.52 -2.08 -16.17
C TYR A 115 -8.49 -0.99 -15.78
N VAL A 116 -8.06 0.05 -15.07
CA VAL A 116 -8.95 1.19 -14.75
C VAL A 116 -9.45 1.92 -15.99
N TYR A 117 -8.74 1.81 -17.12
CA TYR A 117 -9.12 2.38 -18.42
C TYR A 117 -9.80 1.39 -19.35
N SER A 118 -10.13 0.21 -18.88
CA SER A 118 -10.65 -0.92 -19.66
C SER A 118 -11.99 -1.39 -19.09
N PRO A 119 -12.89 -2.00 -19.90
CA PRO A 119 -14.07 -2.70 -19.37
C PRO A 119 -13.75 -4.07 -18.77
N PHE A 120 -12.48 -4.51 -18.86
CA PHE A 120 -12.04 -5.80 -18.35
C PHE A 120 -11.44 -5.67 -16.95
N GLY A 121 -11.17 -6.81 -16.28
CA GLY A 121 -10.54 -6.86 -14.98
C GLY A 121 -11.50 -7.10 -13.81
N SER A 122 -12.81 -7.18 -14.06
CA SER A 122 -13.82 -7.60 -13.08
C SER A 122 -13.72 -6.85 -11.75
N PHE A 123 -13.83 -7.55 -10.62
CA PHE A 123 -13.76 -6.96 -9.28
C PHE A 123 -12.41 -6.33 -8.97
N TYR A 124 -11.31 -6.86 -9.54
CA TYR A 124 -10.00 -6.24 -9.39
C TYR A 124 -10.00 -4.81 -9.96
N ARG A 125 -10.48 -4.63 -11.20
CA ARG A 125 -10.63 -3.31 -11.80
C ARG A 125 -11.50 -2.39 -10.95
N ALA A 126 -12.68 -2.87 -10.54
CA ALA A 126 -13.63 -2.10 -9.74
C ALA A 126 -12.97 -1.61 -8.44
N SER A 127 -12.22 -2.48 -7.77
CA SER A 127 -11.51 -2.12 -6.54
C SER A 127 -10.43 -1.07 -6.76
N LYS A 128 -9.68 -1.18 -7.86
CA LYS A 128 -8.62 -0.22 -8.18
C LYS A 128 -9.17 1.14 -8.60
N GLN A 129 -10.27 1.17 -9.37
CA GLN A 129 -10.96 2.41 -9.70
C GLN A 129 -11.51 3.10 -8.46
N ALA A 130 -12.14 2.35 -7.56
CA ALA A 130 -12.66 2.89 -6.30
C ALA A 130 -11.52 3.46 -5.44
N ALA A 131 -10.42 2.74 -5.32
CA ALA A 131 -9.25 3.21 -4.56
C ALA A 131 -8.67 4.50 -5.14
N GLU A 132 -8.51 4.61 -6.46
CA GLU A 132 -8.05 5.85 -7.10
C GLU A 132 -8.96 7.02 -6.77
N THR A 133 -10.28 6.83 -6.86
CA THR A 133 -11.27 7.87 -6.58
C THR A 133 -11.21 8.33 -5.12
N ILE A 134 -11.01 7.40 -4.19
CA ILE A 134 -10.87 7.72 -2.76
C ILE A 134 -9.58 8.50 -2.50
N ILE A 135 -8.47 8.07 -3.09
CA ILE A 135 -7.18 8.76 -2.95
C ILE A 135 -7.26 10.17 -3.51
N GLU A 136 -7.91 10.34 -4.66
CA GLU A 136 -8.16 11.66 -5.26
C GLU A 136 -8.99 12.55 -4.34
N ALA A 137 -10.04 12.00 -3.70
CA ALA A 137 -10.84 12.74 -2.73
C ALA A 137 -9.99 13.22 -1.54
N TYR A 138 -9.12 12.36 -1.01
CA TYR A 138 -8.18 12.75 0.05
C TYR A 138 -7.24 13.87 -0.40
N GLN A 139 -6.72 13.79 -1.61
CA GLN A 139 -5.87 14.82 -2.17
C GLN A 139 -6.60 16.17 -2.27
N GLN A 140 -7.85 16.17 -2.74
CA GLN A 140 -8.64 17.38 -2.89
C GLN A 140 -8.99 18.02 -1.55
N GLU A 141 -9.30 17.21 -0.53
CA GLU A 141 -9.76 17.71 0.77
C GLU A 141 -8.62 18.08 1.72
N TYR A 142 -7.46 17.41 1.64
CA TYR A 142 -6.42 17.49 2.67
C TYR A 142 -5.02 17.83 2.14
N ALA A 143 -4.86 17.99 0.85
CA ALA A 143 -3.54 18.32 0.30
C ALA A 143 -3.10 19.76 0.58
#